data_9f5bc981ec48c1b9a58c8cdcad5e86e1
#
_entry.id   9f5bc981ec48c1b9a58c8cdcad5e86e1
#
_cell.length_a   1.000
_cell.length_b   1.000
_cell.length_c   1.000
_cell.angle_alpha   90.00
_cell.angle_beta   90.00
_cell.angle_gamma   90.00
#
_symmetry.space_group_name_H-M   'P 1'
#
loop_
_entity.id
_entity.type
_entity.pdbx_description
1 polymer ?
#
loop_
_entity_poly.entity_id
_entity_poly.type
_entity_poly.pdbx_seq_one_letter_code
_entity_poly.pdbx_strand_id
1 'polypeptide(L)'
;MNRTERDVRIDLAAAYRLAAQRGWDDTVYTHISASVPGEAGAYLINPFGARFDEITASSLVKVNTRGEVIGGAHARVNPSGFAIHGAVHAGRPDVECVMHLHTTWGVALAMLPGGLQPTSQWAMRLFGRLGRHAYEGLAFGAAEQGRLIANLGRLDGVILENHGPLIVGRTVAEAWMLMYLLDRAAQAQLTAMAASGGRVSVVSDELAALTYRQWVGDGTERDGDIEWPALLRGLDAADPGYRS
;
A
#
# COMPACT_ATOMS: atom_id res chain seq x y z
N MET A 1 -7.44 21.45 9.58
CA MET A 1 -6.91 22.17 8.40
C MET A 1 -7.10 21.27 7.18
N ASN A 2 -7.54 21.82 6.04
CA ASN A 2 -7.58 21.03 4.81
C ASN A 2 -6.15 20.72 4.36
N ARG A 3 -5.83 19.45 4.08
CA ARG A 3 -4.54 19.03 3.52
C ARG A 3 -4.34 19.67 2.15
N THR A 4 -3.12 20.11 1.88
CA THR A 4 -2.72 20.67 0.58
C THR A 4 -2.04 19.61 -0.29
N GLU A 5 -1.89 19.85 -1.60
CA GLU A 5 -1.10 19.00 -2.47
C GLU A 5 0.34 18.85 -1.94
N ARG A 6 0.94 19.93 -1.41
CA ARG A 6 2.28 19.90 -0.84
C ARG A 6 2.38 18.93 0.35
N ASP A 7 1.38 18.89 1.22
CA ASP A 7 1.36 17.96 2.37
C ASP A 7 1.33 16.51 1.87
N VAL A 8 0.50 16.22 0.86
CA VAL A 8 0.43 14.90 0.25
C VAL A 8 1.73 14.51 -0.45
N ARG A 9 2.39 15.45 -1.15
CA ARG A 9 3.69 15.22 -1.77
C ARG A 9 4.76 14.86 -0.74
N ILE A 10 4.80 15.55 0.37
CA ILE A 10 5.76 15.27 1.46
C ILE A 10 5.49 13.89 2.07
N ASP A 11 4.24 13.57 2.40
CA ASP A 11 3.88 12.27 2.95
C ASP A 11 4.19 11.12 1.96
N LEU A 12 3.88 11.32 0.68
CA LEU A 12 4.14 10.31 -0.35
C LEU A 12 5.65 10.09 -0.56
N ALA A 13 6.44 11.16 -0.60
CA ALA A 13 7.90 11.05 -0.69
C ALA A 13 8.49 10.37 0.56
N ALA A 14 7.96 10.67 1.76
CA ALA A 14 8.34 9.98 2.99
C ALA A 14 8.03 8.48 2.91
N ALA A 15 6.85 8.09 2.38
CA ALA A 15 6.49 6.69 2.22
C ALA A 15 7.48 5.94 1.32
N TYR A 16 7.93 6.55 0.22
CA TYR A 16 8.96 5.98 -0.64
C TYR A 16 10.28 5.78 0.11
N ARG A 17 10.78 6.81 0.81
CA ARG A 17 12.02 6.71 1.59
C ARG A 17 11.95 5.64 2.67
N LEU A 18 10.84 5.59 3.41
CA LEU A 18 10.61 4.58 4.44
C LEU A 18 10.49 3.17 3.86
N ALA A 19 9.89 3.01 2.66
CA ALA A 19 9.84 1.74 1.95
C ALA A 19 11.24 1.27 1.53
N ALA A 20 12.08 2.17 0.99
CA ALA A 20 13.48 1.86 0.66
C ALA A 20 14.28 1.44 1.90
N GLN A 21 14.13 2.14 3.04
CA GLN A 21 14.80 1.78 4.29
C GLN A 21 14.41 0.38 4.80
N ARG A 22 13.25 -0.14 4.40
CA ARG A 22 12.78 -1.48 4.75
C ARG A 22 13.12 -2.54 3.70
N GLY A 23 13.72 -2.17 2.57
CA GLY A 23 13.95 -3.08 1.44
C GLY A 23 12.63 -3.57 0.81
N TRP A 24 11.62 -2.72 0.76
CA TRP A 24 10.33 -3.01 0.12
C TRP A 24 10.26 -2.57 -1.34
N ASP A 25 11.27 -1.86 -1.79
CA ASP A 25 11.45 -1.49 -3.19
C ASP A 25 11.86 -2.70 -4.04
N ASP A 26 11.54 -2.65 -5.31
CA ASP A 26 11.98 -3.61 -6.33
C ASP A 26 12.72 -2.83 -7.43
N THR A 27 13.91 -2.37 -7.10
CA THR A 27 14.76 -1.50 -7.94
C THR A 27 14.01 -0.23 -8.39
N VAL A 28 13.48 -0.19 -9.62
CA VAL A 28 12.70 0.93 -10.20
C VAL A 28 11.24 0.54 -10.45
N TYR A 29 10.90 -0.69 -10.11
CA TYR A 29 9.55 -1.21 -10.24
C TYR A 29 8.76 -0.94 -8.97
N THR A 30 7.48 -1.29 -8.97
CA THR A 30 6.51 -0.96 -7.90
C THR A 30 6.28 0.55 -7.74
N HIS A 31 5.23 0.90 -7.04
CA HIS A 31 4.77 2.28 -6.99
C HIS A 31 3.83 2.52 -5.82
N ILE A 32 3.85 3.76 -5.35
CA ILE A 32 2.90 4.29 -4.39
C ILE A 32 2.29 5.54 -5.03
N SER A 33 1.00 5.72 -4.93
CA SER A 33 0.33 6.92 -5.43
C SER A 33 -0.61 7.52 -4.40
N ALA A 34 -0.88 8.81 -4.53
CA ALA A 34 -1.83 9.50 -3.67
C ALA A 34 -2.65 10.53 -4.44
N SER A 35 -3.97 10.59 -4.18
CA SER A 35 -4.88 11.56 -4.78
C SER A 35 -4.50 12.99 -4.42
N VAL A 36 -4.72 13.92 -5.35
CA VAL A 36 -4.48 15.35 -5.13
C VAL A 36 -5.72 15.97 -4.50
N PRO A 37 -5.61 16.60 -3.31
CA PRO A 37 -6.74 17.24 -2.66
C PRO A 37 -7.39 18.32 -3.53
N GLY A 38 -8.70 18.24 -3.71
CA GLY A 38 -9.47 19.22 -4.50
C GLY A 38 -9.40 19.04 -6.00
N GLU A 39 -8.62 18.10 -6.54
CA GLU A 39 -8.49 17.81 -7.96
C GLU A 39 -9.00 16.40 -8.27
N ALA A 40 -10.30 16.25 -8.52
CA ALA A 40 -10.90 14.94 -8.82
C ALA A 40 -10.23 14.26 -10.02
N GLY A 41 -9.82 13.01 -9.83
CA GLY A 41 -9.16 12.20 -10.87
C GLY A 41 -7.68 12.53 -11.10
N ALA A 42 -7.07 13.41 -10.31
CA ALA A 42 -5.63 13.65 -10.30
C ALA A 42 -4.96 12.91 -9.13
N TYR A 43 -3.79 12.33 -9.38
CA TYR A 43 -2.97 11.70 -8.34
C TYR A 43 -1.47 11.87 -8.61
N LEU A 44 -0.68 11.73 -7.56
CA LEU A 44 0.77 11.80 -7.56
C LEU A 44 1.34 10.38 -7.59
N ILE A 45 2.44 10.18 -8.31
CA ILE A 45 3.16 8.91 -8.39
C ILE A 45 4.65 9.17 -8.64
N ASN A 46 5.54 8.20 -8.38
CA ASN A 46 6.95 8.32 -8.67
C ASN A 46 7.25 8.38 -10.18
N PRO A 47 8.32 9.10 -10.59
CA PRO A 47 8.84 9.00 -11.95
C PRO A 47 9.40 7.58 -12.18
N PHE A 48 9.06 6.98 -13.33
CA PHE A 48 9.56 5.64 -13.68
C PHE A 48 11.06 5.68 -13.97
N GLY A 49 11.80 4.82 -13.30
CA GLY A 49 13.25 4.74 -13.38
C GLY A 49 13.98 5.40 -12.20
N ALA A 50 13.29 6.14 -11.35
CA ALA A 50 13.83 6.61 -10.08
C ALA A 50 13.73 5.53 -9.01
N ARG A 51 14.78 5.38 -8.20
CA ARG A 51 14.75 4.53 -7.02
C ARG A 51 13.95 5.20 -5.90
N PHE A 52 13.44 4.41 -4.98
CA PHE A 52 12.62 4.93 -3.87
C PHE A 52 13.40 5.88 -2.94
N ASP A 53 14.69 5.63 -2.75
CA ASP A 53 15.58 6.49 -1.96
C ASP A 53 16.00 7.81 -2.65
N GLU A 54 15.58 8.02 -3.91
CA GLU A 54 15.80 9.27 -4.65
C GLU A 54 14.56 10.18 -4.65
N ILE A 55 13.38 9.62 -4.30
CA ILE A 55 12.11 10.36 -4.41
C ILE A 55 12.07 11.54 -3.43
N THR A 56 11.66 12.70 -3.94
CA THR A 56 11.38 13.91 -3.19
C THR A 56 9.97 14.42 -3.49
N ALA A 57 9.45 15.33 -2.67
CA ALA A 57 8.13 15.91 -2.89
C ALA A 57 8.00 16.59 -4.27
N SER A 58 9.07 17.27 -4.73
CA SER A 58 9.10 17.94 -6.05
C SER A 58 9.31 16.97 -7.22
N SER A 59 9.92 15.79 -7.00
CA SER A 59 10.15 14.81 -8.05
C SER A 59 8.89 14.04 -8.46
N LEU A 60 7.85 14.03 -7.62
CA LEU A 60 6.60 13.33 -7.88
C LEU A 60 5.87 13.90 -9.09
N VAL A 61 5.37 13.01 -9.95
CA VAL A 61 4.64 13.33 -11.17
C VAL A 61 3.14 13.38 -10.87
N LYS A 62 2.45 14.42 -11.34
CA LYS A 62 0.99 14.50 -11.27
C LYS A 62 0.41 13.93 -12.57
N VAL A 63 -0.47 12.96 -12.44
CA VAL A 63 -1.16 12.29 -13.55
C VAL A 63 -2.67 12.25 -13.34
N ASN A 64 -3.43 12.10 -14.42
CA ASN A 64 -4.85 11.82 -14.33
C ASN A 64 -5.13 10.31 -14.41
N THR A 65 -6.40 9.91 -14.21
CA THR A 65 -6.83 8.49 -14.25
C THR A 65 -6.65 7.83 -15.62
N ARG A 66 -6.29 8.59 -16.67
CA ARG A 66 -5.91 8.06 -17.99
C ARG A 66 -4.40 7.87 -18.15
N GLY A 67 -3.59 8.23 -17.13
CA GLY A 67 -2.13 8.15 -17.16
C GLY A 67 -1.44 9.30 -17.88
N GLU A 68 -2.18 10.32 -18.24
CA GLU A 68 -1.62 11.52 -18.86
C GLU A 68 -0.94 12.37 -17.78
N VAL A 69 0.30 12.78 -18.01
CA VAL A 69 1.02 13.71 -17.14
C VAL A 69 0.39 15.09 -17.27
N ILE A 70 -0.14 15.60 -16.16
CA ILE A 70 -0.82 16.90 -16.09
C ILE A 70 -0.08 17.93 -15.25
N GLY A 71 1.05 17.54 -14.64
CA GLY A 71 1.91 18.44 -13.87
C GLY A 71 3.15 17.75 -13.33
N GLY A 72 4.11 18.56 -12.86
CA GLY A 72 5.40 18.07 -12.35
C GLY A 72 6.49 18.00 -13.42
N ALA A 73 7.60 17.33 -13.10
CA ALA A 73 8.71 17.18 -14.05
C ALA A 73 8.27 16.35 -15.28
N HIS A 74 8.90 16.60 -16.44
CA HIS A 74 8.72 15.77 -17.63
C HIS A 74 9.30 14.37 -17.38
N ALA A 75 8.49 13.50 -16.80
CA ALA A 75 8.91 12.16 -16.41
C ALA A 75 7.96 11.10 -17.03
N ARG A 76 8.52 9.93 -17.31
CA ARG A 76 7.71 8.77 -17.71
C ARG A 76 7.06 8.15 -16.47
N VAL A 77 5.86 7.63 -16.62
CA VAL A 77 5.17 6.84 -15.61
C VAL A 77 5.17 5.38 -16.05
N ASN A 78 5.27 4.45 -15.10
CA ASN A 78 5.21 3.02 -15.39
C ASN A 78 3.81 2.65 -15.93
N PRO A 79 3.68 2.09 -17.15
CA PRO A 79 2.37 1.76 -17.72
C PRO A 79 1.54 0.77 -16.89
N SER A 80 2.17 -0.24 -16.28
CA SER A 80 1.47 -1.20 -15.43
C SER A 80 1.01 -0.56 -14.10
N GLY A 81 1.86 0.29 -13.52
CA GLY A 81 1.52 1.05 -12.32
C GLY A 81 0.34 1.97 -12.54
N PHE A 82 0.35 2.69 -13.65
CA PHE A 82 -0.78 3.52 -14.04
C PHE A 82 -2.08 2.71 -14.19
N ALA A 83 -2.05 1.55 -14.83
CA ALA A 83 -3.24 0.74 -15.09
C ALA A 83 -3.94 0.32 -13.79
N ILE A 84 -3.20 -0.16 -12.81
CA ILE A 84 -3.71 -0.58 -11.49
C ILE A 84 -4.15 0.63 -10.66
N HIS A 85 -3.26 1.61 -10.47
CA HIS A 85 -3.52 2.76 -9.60
C HIS A 85 -4.63 3.66 -10.16
N GLY A 86 -4.65 3.91 -11.48
CA GLY A 86 -5.70 4.68 -12.13
C GLY A 86 -7.07 4.04 -11.96
N ALA A 87 -7.17 2.71 -12.08
CA ALA A 87 -8.42 1.98 -11.85
C ALA A 87 -8.88 2.11 -10.38
N VAL A 88 -7.96 1.99 -9.41
CA VAL A 88 -8.30 2.14 -7.99
C VAL A 88 -8.75 3.57 -7.69
N HIS A 89 -8.00 4.60 -8.09
CA HIS A 89 -8.38 5.99 -7.86
C HIS A 89 -9.71 6.38 -8.52
N ALA A 90 -10.03 5.78 -9.68
CA ALA A 90 -11.33 5.99 -10.34
C ALA A 90 -12.47 5.24 -9.62
N GLY A 91 -12.22 4.01 -9.15
CA GLY A 91 -13.24 3.14 -8.56
C GLY A 91 -13.45 3.36 -7.04
N ARG A 92 -12.47 3.97 -6.35
CA ARG A 92 -12.46 4.17 -4.89
C ARG A 92 -12.13 5.63 -4.55
N PRO A 93 -13.06 6.56 -4.75
CA PRO A 93 -12.85 7.99 -4.43
C PRO A 93 -12.70 8.27 -2.93
N ASP A 94 -13.03 7.31 -2.07
CA ASP A 94 -12.82 7.33 -0.62
C ASP A 94 -11.37 7.04 -0.20
N VAL A 95 -10.51 6.63 -1.15
CA VAL A 95 -9.13 6.27 -0.94
C VAL A 95 -8.20 7.38 -1.41
N GLU A 96 -7.32 7.87 -0.53
CA GLU A 96 -6.26 8.81 -0.91
C GLU A 96 -5.04 8.07 -1.47
N CYS A 97 -4.58 7.00 -0.82
CA CYS A 97 -3.32 6.34 -1.12
C CYS A 97 -3.53 4.91 -1.64
N VAL A 98 -2.78 4.57 -2.68
CA VAL A 98 -2.66 3.21 -3.23
C VAL A 98 -1.18 2.81 -3.18
N MET A 99 -0.90 1.67 -2.57
CA MET A 99 0.46 1.16 -2.36
C MET A 99 0.57 -0.26 -2.90
N HIS A 100 1.37 -0.44 -3.94
CA HIS A 100 1.68 -1.74 -4.50
C HIS A 100 3.20 -1.95 -4.42
N LEU A 101 3.62 -2.90 -3.59
CA LEU A 101 5.02 -3.18 -3.29
C LEU A 101 5.30 -4.69 -3.41
N HIS A 102 6.49 -5.03 -3.84
CA HIS A 102 6.96 -6.41 -3.89
C HIS A 102 7.78 -6.78 -2.65
N THR A 103 7.20 -6.55 -1.45
CA THR A 103 7.89 -6.97 -0.23
C THR A 103 8.10 -8.49 -0.27
N THR A 104 9.27 -8.97 0.13
CA THR A 104 9.60 -10.40 0.08
C THR A 104 8.54 -11.26 0.77
N TRP A 105 8.08 -10.83 1.94
CA TRP A 105 7.08 -11.59 2.70
C TRP A 105 5.68 -11.46 2.12
N GLY A 106 5.34 -10.30 1.55
CA GLY A 106 4.07 -10.09 0.85
C GLY A 106 3.96 -10.94 -0.42
N VAL A 107 5.04 -11.01 -1.22
CA VAL A 107 5.10 -11.88 -2.40
C VAL A 107 5.03 -13.36 -1.99
N ALA A 108 5.79 -13.77 -0.97
CA ALA A 108 5.75 -15.14 -0.47
C ALA A 108 4.35 -15.53 0.07
N LEU A 109 3.66 -14.60 0.76
CA LEU A 109 2.28 -14.79 1.18
C LEU A 109 1.32 -14.94 -0.01
N ALA A 110 1.55 -14.18 -1.08
CA ALA A 110 0.72 -14.23 -2.29
C ALA A 110 0.79 -15.58 -3.02
N MET A 111 1.84 -16.37 -2.78
CA MET A 111 1.99 -17.73 -3.30
C MET A 111 1.23 -18.78 -2.48
N LEU A 112 0.75 -18.44 -1.28
CA LEU A 112 0.05 -19.40 -0.42
C LEU A 112 -1.44 -19.45 -0.75
N PRO A 113 -2.01 -20.64 -1.01
CA PRO A 113 -3.44 -20.79 -1.28
C PRO A 113 -4.34 -20.26 -0.17
N GLY A 114 -3.92 -20.40 1.09
CA GLY A 114 -4.68 -19.94 2.26
C GLY A 114 -4.49 -18.45 2.61
N GLY A 115 -3.51 -17.77 1.98
CA GLY A 115 -3.20 -16.37 2.29
C GLY A 115 -2.84 -16.12 3.75
N LEU A 116 -3.19 -14.93 4.23
CA LEU A 116 -2.97 -14.53 5.62
C LEU A 116 -4.00 -15.18 6.54
N GLN A 117 -3.53 -15.84 7.58
CA GLN A 117 -4.35 -16.51 8.60
C GLN A 117 -4.28 -15.72 9.92
N PRO A 118 -5.31 -15.80 10.79
CA PRO A 118 -5.30 -15.11 12.08
C PRO A 118 -4.37 -15.81 13.10
N THR A 119 -3.06 -15.75 12.85
CA THR A 119 -2.00 -16.42 13.61
C THR A 119 -1.23 -15.49 14.55
N SER A 120 -1.43 -14.17 14.42
CA SER A 120 -0.75 -13.16 15.23
C SER A 120 -1.63 -11.92 15.41
N GLN A 121 -1.31 -11.08 16.42
CA GLN A 121 -2.01 -9.81 16.62
C GLN A 121 -1.91 -8.90 15.38
N TRP A 122 -0.78 -8.92 14.65
CA TRP A 122 -0.64 -8.19 13.39
C TRP A 122 -1.64 -8.68 12.34
N ALA A 123 -1.78 -10.00 12.19
CA ALA A 123 -2.74 -10.58 11.25
C ALA A 123 -4.18 -10.27 11.66
N MET A 124 -4.49 -10.28 12.96
CA MET A 124 -5.84 -9.99 13.46
C MET A 124 -6.24 -8.52 13.28
N ARG A 125 -5.29 -7.56 13.23
CA ARG A 125 -5.59 -6.17 12.80
C ARG A 125 -6.04 -6.07 11.34
N LEU A 126 -5.69 -7.06 10.52
CA LEU A 126 -6.06 -7.13 9.10
C LEU A 126 -7.24 -8.09 8.84
N PHE A 127 -7.84 -8.65 9.89
CA PHE A 127 -8.93 -9.62 9.76
C PHE A 127 -10.15 -9.01 9.07
N GLY A 128 -10.59 -9.64 7.97
CA GLY A 128 -11.71 -9.15 7.16
C GLY A 128 -11.44 -7.91 6.31
N ARG A 129 -10.17 -7.44 6.23
CA ARG A 129 -9.77 -6.23 5.49
C ARG A 129 -9.10 -6.51 4.15
N LEU A 130 -8.73 -7.77 3.88
CA LEU A 130 -7.96 -8.15 2.69
C LEU A 130 -8.75 -9.11 1.81
N GLY A 131 -8.80 -8.81 0.51
CA GLY A 131 -9.31 -9.70 -0.52
C GLY A 131 -8.19 -10.47 -1.22
N ARG A 132 -8.57 -11.25 -2.21
CA ARG A 132 -7.64 -11.96 -3.10
C ARG A 132 -8.04 -11.73 -4.55
N HIS A 133 -7.05 -11.66 -5.42
CA HIS A 133 -7.25 -11.53 -6.86
C HIS A 133 -6.38 -12.55 -7.57
N ALA A 134 -6.98 -13.38 -8.42
CA ALA A 134 -6.28 -14.41 -9.15
C ALA A 134 -5.24 -13.81 -10.11
N TYR A 135 -4.14 -14.53 -10.33
CA TYR A 135 -3.13 -14.10 -11.29
C TYR A 135 -3.63 -14.26 -12.73
N GLU A 136 -3.69 -13.18 -13.46
CA GLU A 136 -4.16 -13.14 -14.85
C GLU A 136 -3.06 -12.67 -15.84
N GLY A 137 -1.80 -12.61 -15.40
CA GLY A 137 -0.67 -12.09 -16.17
C GLY A 137 -0.28 -10.68 -15.75
N LEU A 138 0.26 -9.90 -16.68
CA LEU A 138 0.56 -8.47 -16.42
C LEU A 138 -0.72 -7.64 -16.61
N ALA A 139 -1.10 -6.88 -15.60
CA ALA A 139 -2.38 -6.17 -15.46
C ALA A 139 -2.56 -5.00 -16.45
N PHE A 140 -2.60 -5.27 -17.74
CA PHE A 140 -2.78 -4.25 -18.79
C PHE A 140 -4.22 -4.16 -19.34
N GLY A 141 -5.05 -5.17 -19.06
CA GLY A 141 -6.38 -5.28 -19.64
C GLY A 141 -7.48 -4.56 -18.86
N ALA A 142 -8.35 -3.77 -19.53
CA ALA A 142 -9.47 -3.09 -18.86
C ALA A 142 -10.43 -4.08 -18.15
N ALA A 143 -10.62 -5.28 -18.70
CA ALA A 143 -11.46 -6.31 -18.08
C ALA A 143 -10.87 -6.81 -16.75
N GLU A 144 -9.54 -6.98 -16.66
CA GLU A 144 -8.85 -7.34 -15.43
C GLU A 144 -8.94 -6.23 -14.38
N GLN A 145 -8.76 -4.97 -14.78
CA GLN A 145 -8.94 -3.82 -13.89
C GLN A 145 -10.33 -3.81 -13.24
N GLY A 146 -11.40 -4.11 -14.02
CA GLY A 146 -12.75 -4.24 -13.47
C GLY A 146 -12.88 -5.35 -12.43
N ARG A 147 -12.26 -6.51 -12.66
CA ARG A 147 -12.26 -7.62 -11.69
C ARG A 147 -11.42 -7.30 -10.44
N LEU A 148 -10.27 -6.65 -10.62
CA LEU A 148 -9.45 -6.17 -9.49
C LEU A 148 -10.24 -5.23 -8.59
N ILE A 149 -10.93 -4.24 -9.15
CA ILE A 149 -11.76 -3.30 -8.38
C ILE A 149 -12.93 -4.04 -7.70
N ALA A 150 -13.55 -5.02 -8.36
CA ALA A 150 -14.59 -5.83 -7.75
C ALA A 150 -14.07 -6.65 -6.58
N ASN A 151 -12.87 -7.25 -6.70
CA ASN A 151 -12.23 -8.02 -5.63
C ASN A 151 -11.73 -7.12 -4.48
N LEU A 152 -11.29 -5.91 -4.76
CA LEU A 152 -10.97 -4.92 -3.74
C LEU A 152 -12.25 -4.48 -3.00
N GLY A 153 -13.34 -4.23 -3.72
CA GLY A 153 -14.61 -3.79 -3.16
C GLY A 153 -14.41 -2.63 -2.18
N ARG A 154 -14.83 -2.82 -0.92
CA ARG A 154 -14.62 -1.85 0.16
C ARG A 154 -13.51 -2.24 1.14
N LEU A 155 -12.73 -3.25 0.79
CA LEU A 155 -11.61 -3.71 1.60
C LEU A 155 -10.44 -2.70 1.55
N ASP A 156 -9.49 -2.89 2.45
CA ASP A 156 -8.30 -2.05 2.56
C ASP A 156 -7.10 -2.62 1.79
N GLY A 157 -7.28 -3.76 1.14
CA GLY A 157 -6.28 -4.31 0.25
C GLY A 157 -6.69 -5.61 -0.42
N VAL A 158 -5.86 -6.00 -1.39
CA VAL A 158 -5.99 -7.25 -2.14
C VAL A 158 -4.62 -7.90 -2.23
N ILE A 159 -4.56 -9.18 -1.96
CA ILE A 159 -3.38 -10.00 -2.30
C ILE A 159 -3.53 -10.44 -3.75
N LEU A 160 -2.66 -9.92 -4.61
CA LEU A 160 -2.54 -10.35 -6.01
C LEU A 160 -1.79 -11.69 -6.00
N GLU A 161 -2.48 -12.78 -6.31
CA GLU A 161 -1.90 -14.14 -6.26
C GLU A 161 -0.66 -14.25 -7.15
N ASN A 162 0.40 -14.89 -6.64
CA ASN A 162 1.71 -15.03 -7.30
C ASN A 162 2.39 -13.69 -7.71
N HIS A 163 1.96 -12.55 -7.14
CA HIS A 163 2.48 -11.24 -7.50
C HIS A 163 2.90 -10.44 -6.26
N GLY A 164 1.94 -10.06 -5.41
CA GLY A 164 2.23 -9.27 -4.22
C GLY A 164 1.02 -8.52 -3.69
N PRO A 165 1.16 -7.73 -2.62
CA PRO A 165 0.07 -6.96 -2.03
C PRO A 165 -0.22 -5.66 -2.78
N LEU A 166 -1.50 -5.33 -2.84
CA LEU A 166 -2.04 -4.01 -3.16
C LEU A 166 -2.81 -3.52 -1.93
N ILE A 167 -2.37 -2.44 -1.32
CA ILE A 167 -3.01 -1.85 -0.14
C ILE A 167 -3.53 -0.47 -0.49
N VAL A 168 -4.67 -0.10 0.11
CA VAL A 168 -5.27 1.22 -0.02
C VAL A 168 -5.50 1.84 1.35
N GLY A 169 -5.51 3.17 1.42
CA GLY A 169 -5.75 3.90 2.66
C GLY A 169 -6.37 5.27 2.39
N ARG A 170 -7.10 5.78 3.38
CA ARG A 170 -7.67 7.12 3.35
C ARG A 170 -6.63 8.22 3.55
N THR A 171 -5.40 7.81 3.90
CA THR A 171 -4.20 8.65 3.96
C THR A 171 -2.99 7.81 3.57
N VAL A 172 -1.87 8.47 3.22
CA VAL A 172 -0.59 7.80 3.01
C VAL A 172 -0.14 7.05 4.27
N ALA A 173 -0.36 7.65 5.43
CA ALA A 173 -0.04 7.05 6.74
C ALA A 173 -0.79 5.74 6.97
N GLU A 174 -2.10 5.72 6.70
CA GLU A 174 -2.93 4.52 6.85
C GLU A 174 -2.47 3.40 5.91
N ALA A 175 -2.30 3.70 4.62
CA ALA A 175 -1.82 2.71 3.64
C ALA A 175 -0.46 2.13 4.05
N TRP A 176 0.47 2.98 4.50
CA TRP A 176 1.80 2.56 4.93
C TRP A 176 1.73 1.64 6.16
N MET A 177 0.90 1.97 7.16
CA MET A 177 0.74 1.13 8.34
C MET A 177 0.09 -0.21 8.03
N LEU A 178 -0.91 -0.24 7.13
CA LEU A 178 -1.52 -1.49 6.69
C LEU A 178 -0.53 -2.40 5.94
N MET A 179 0.31 -1.82 5.07
CA MET A 179 1.40 -2.55 4.40
C MET A 179 2.41 -3.08 5.41
N TYR A 180 2.79 -2.26 6.42
CA TYR A 180 3.68 -2.68 7.50
C TYR A 180 3.11 -3.87 8.29
N LEU A 181 1.85 -3.79 8.68
CA LEU A 181 1.17 -4.87 9.41
C LEU A 181 1.12 -6.15 8.57
N LEU A 182 0.82 -6.02 7.28
CA LEU A 182 0.77 -7.16 6.37
C LEU A 182 2.14 -7.84 6.23
N ASP A 183 3.19 -7.06 5.98
CA ASP A 183 4.55 -7.60 5.84
C ASP A 183 5.01 -8.29 7.13
N ARG A 184 4.77 -7.68 8.30
CA ARG A 184 5.10 -8.29 9.62
C ARG A 184 4.29 -9.55 9.90
N ALA A 185 3.00 -9.56 9.59
CA ALA A 185 2.14 -10.71 9.77
C ALA A 185 2.56 -11.87 8.84
N ALA A 186 2.84 -11.56 7.57
CA ALA A 186 3.32 -12.52 6.58
C ALA A 186 4.67 -13.11 7.01
N GLN A 187 5.63 -12.29 7.41
CA GLN A 187 6.92 -12.73 7.94
C GLN A 187 6.74 -13.72 9.09
N ALA A 188 5.93 -13.37 10.08
CA ALA A 188 5.70 -14.20 11.26
C ALA A 188 5.04 -15.54 10.89
N GLN A 189 3.98 -15.49 10.08
CA GLN A 189 3.27 -16.69 9.63
C GLN A 189 4.18 -17.64 8.84
N LEU A 190 4.88 -17.13 7.83
CA LEU A 190 5.74 -17.94 6.95
C LEU A 190 6.93 -18.52 7.70
N THR A 191 7.55 -17.75 8.61
CA THR A 191 8.64 -18.24 9.45
C THR A 191 8.17 -19.36 10.38
N ALA A 192 7.01 -19.21 11.01
CA ALA A 192 6.43 -20.25 11.86
C ALA A 192 6.06 -21.52 11.05
N MET A 193 5.48 -21.34 9.87
CA MET A 193 5.16 -22.47 8.95
C MET A 193 6.42 -23.21 8.52
N ALA A 194 7.49 -22.51 8.15
CA ALA A 194 8.76 -23.12 7.78
C ALA A 194 9.36 -23.94 8.94
N ALA A 195 9.34 -23.42 10.16
CA ALA A 195 9.88 -24.08 11.34
C ALA A 195 9.06 -25.30 11.80
N SER A 196 7.76 -25.34 11.47
CA SER A 196 6.81 -26.36 11.99
C SER A 196 6.33 -27.37 10.95
N GLY A 197 6.91 -27.39 9.76
CA GLY A 197 6.44 -28.23 8.65
C GLY A 197 5.02 -27.85 8.17
N GLY A 198 4.75 -26.56 8.08
CA GLY A 198 3.50 -26.00 7.58
C GLY A 198 2.39 -25.81 8.62
N ARG A 199 2.61 -26.20 9.88
CA ARG A 199 1.60 -26.10 10.94
C ARG A 199 1.75 -24.80 11.72
N VAL A 200 0.65 -24.06 11.90
CA VAL A 200 0.59 -22.85 12.73
C VAL A 200 -0.65 -22.90 13.62
N SER A 201 -0.56 -22.26 14.77
CA SER A 201 -1.75 -22.05 15.62
C SER A 201 -2.60 -20.93 15.04
N VAL A 202 -3.84 -21.24 14.72
CA VAL A 202 -4.84 -20.30 14.18
C VAL A 202 -5.92 -20.10 15.23
N VAL A 203 -6.26 -18.85 15.53
CA VAL A 203 -7.41 -18.58 16.42
C VAL A 203 -8.72 -18.65 15.62
N SER A 204 -9.87 -18.79 16.32
CA SER A 204 -11.16 -18.78 15.65
C SER A 204 -11.47 -17.42 15.03
N ASP A 205 -12.33 -17.41 14.02
CA ASP A 205 -12.75 -16.17 13.35
C ASP A 205 -13.47 -15.22 14.32
N GLU A 206 -14.21 -15.75 15.31
CA GLU A 206 -14.87 -14.95 16.35
C GLU A 206 -13.84 -14.21 17.22
N LEU A 207 -12.75 -14.89 17.59
CA LEU A 207 -11.69 -14.28 18.39
C LEU A 207 -10.86 -13.29 17.56
N ALA A 208 -10.60 -13.60 16.30
CA ALA A 208 -9.94 -12.69 15.37
C ALA A 208 -10.76 -11.40 15.15
N ALA A 209 -12.06 -11.55 14.92
CA ALA A 209 -12.99 -10.43 14.80
C ALA A 209 -13.11 -9.61 16.10
N LEU A 210 -13.11 -10.26 17.27
CA LEU A 210 -13.09 -9.58 18.57
C LEU A 210 -11.81 -8.75 18.70
N THR A 211 -10.65 -9.34 18.41
CA THR A 211 -9.35 -8.66 18.49
C THR A 211 -9.29 -7.47 17.55
N TYR A 212 -9.78 -7.61 16.31
CA TYR A 212 -9.91 -6.51 15.38
C TYR A 212 -10.72 -5.34 15.95
N ARG A 213 -11.93 -5.63 16.48
CA ARG A 213 -12.78 -4.60 17.11
C ARG A 213 -12.10 -3.91 18.30
N GLN A 214 -11.32 -4.63 19.09
CA GLN A 214 -10.55 -4.05 20.19
C GLN A 214 -9.46 -3.08 19.71
N TRP A 215 -8.85 -3.36 18.54
CA TRP A 215 -7.87 -2.47 17.93
C TRP A 215 -8.52 -1.21 17.34
N VAL A 216 -9.63 -1.35 16.65
CA VAL A 216 -10.33 -0.22 16.02
C VAL A 216 -10.98 0.68 17.08
N GLY A 217 -11.32 0.13 18.25
CA GLY A 217 -11.96 0.87 19.35
C GLY A 217 -13.26 1.54 18.92
N ASP A 218 -13.39 2.83 19.19
CA ASP A 218 -14.54 3.65 18.78
C ASP A 218 -14.40 4.23 17.36
N GLY A 219 -13.30 3.92 16.66
CA GLY A 219 -13.03 4.38 15.30
C GLY A 219 -12.54 5.82 15.19
N THR A 220 -12.23 6.49 16.30
CA THR A 220 -11.70 7.86 16.29
C THR A 220 -10.24 7.91 15.88
N GLU A 221 -9.46 6.88 16.20
CA GLU A 221 -8.05 6.75 15.84
C GLU A 221 -7.88 5.74 14.68
N ARG A 222 -7.09 6.08 13.69
CA ARG A 222 -6.84 5.26 12.51
C ARG A 222 -5.45 4.65 12.56
N ASP A 223 -5.26 3.56 11.81
CA ASP A 223 -3.92 3.06 11.54
C ASP A 223 -3.05 4.19 10.95
N GLY A 224 -1.90 4.44 11.56
CA GLY A 224 -0.96 5.47 11.15
C GLY A 224 -1.06 6.81 11.88
N ASP A 225 -2.16 7.13 12.55
CA ASP A 225 -2.32 8.43 13.21
C ASP A 225 -1.24 8.69 14.29
N ILE A 226 -0.87 7.66 15.04
CA ILE A 226 0.20 7.73 16.06
C ILE A 226 1.57 7.46 15.44
N GLU A 227 1.66 6.42 14.60
CA GLU A 227 2.92 5.90 14.10
C GLU A 227 3.55 6.85 13.06
N TRP A 228 2.76 7.45 12.18
CA TRP A 228 3.27 8.26 11.07
C TRP A 228 4.09 9.47 11.55
N PRO A 229 3.62 10.29 12.51
CA PRO A 229 4.43 11.38 13.03
C PRO A 229 5.75 10.92 13.67
N ALA A 230 5.76 9.72 14.27
CA ALA A 230 6.98 9.14 14.84
C ALA A 230 7.98 8.71 13.74
N LEU A 231 7.48 8.10 12.67
CA LEU A 231 8.29 7.72 11.51
C LEU A 231 8.86 8.95 10.80
N LEU A 232 8.08 10.00 10.61
CA LEU A 232 8.55 11.26 10.01
C LEU A 232 9.65 11.90 10.84
N ARG A 233 9.55 11.93 12.18
CA ARG A 233 10.64 12.45 13.03
C ARG A 233 11.94 11.65 12.85
N GLY A 234 11.83 10.33 12.73
CA GLY A 234 13.00 9.48 12.44
C GLY A 234 13.62 9.76 11.07
N LEU A 235 12.77 9.91 10.06
CA LEU A 235 13.21 10.21 8.70
C LEU A 235 13.80 11.62 8.60
N ASP A 236 13.18 12.64 9.23
CA ASP A 236 13.67 14.01 9.28
C ASP A 236 15.07 14.11 9.91
N ALA A 237 15.33 13.29 10.94
CA ALA A 237 16.63 13.25 11.58
C ALA A 237 17.71 12.57 10.72
N ALA A 238 17.33 11.60 9.88
CA ALA A 238 18.26 10.83 9.07
C ALA A 238 18.48 11.43 7.67
N ASP A 239 17.42 11.85 7.00
CA ASP A 239 17.42 12.37 5.62
C ASP A 239 16.20 13.27 5.36
N PRO A 240 16.25 14.56 5.69
CA PRO A 240 15.15 15.50 5.46
C PRO A 240 14.95 15.86 3.97
N GLY A 241 15.83 15.43 3.06
CA GLY A 241 15.83 15.78 1.64
C GLY A 241 14.56 15.40 0.89
N TYR A 242 13.79 14.44 1.38
CA TYR A 242 12.53 14.04 0.78
C TYR A 242 11.48 15.17 0.74
N ARG A 243 11.60 16.18 1.59
CA ARG A 243 10.67 17.32 1.67
C ARG A 243 10.83 18.36 0.57
N SER A 244 11.94 18.31 -0.18
CA SER A 244 12.29 19.31 -1.20
C SER A 244 11.38 19.25 -2.44
#